data_5b03dcef79f6a1f1615ec6da23539233
#
_entry.id   5b03dcef79f6a1f1615ec6da23539233
#
_cell.length_a   1.000
_cell.length_b   1.000
_cell.length_c   1.000
_cell.angle_alpha   90.00
_cell.angle_beta   90.00
_cell.angle_gamma   90.00
#
_symmetry.space_group_name_H-M   'P 1'
#
loop_
_entity.id
_entity.type
_entity.pdbx_description
1 polymer ?
#
loop_
_entity_poly.entity_id
_entity_poly.type
_entity_poly.pdbx_seq_one_letter_code
_entity_poly.pdbx_strand_id
1 'polypeptide(L)'
;MDVRHLKAFLAVFEERNITAAAQRLFISQPTLSVTIKQLEDELGVALFVRQPRGVEVSGEARVLYPQARRMVAEADALSRLFRGRENRVALELGVEGDIADSQIETFLRMAHQGLPGLLLTLQEGCEGEGRLAVEEMCCEDELVLPLWEESYVMALPASHPMAQAGHEQAWAPIEDWITCPQHDSHQRLMALYGRSPQAVAGHAGSLTQALHMVAAGVGVAMLPQSLAVERAGVVIREWHLPAPTRRVGLCFAAQALELPALRALHEYFQNHRPPQLSAA
;
A
#
# COMPACT_ATOMS: atom_id res chain seq x y z
N MET A 1 -3.55 -25.75 21.25
CA MET A 1 -3.21 -24.52 20.50
C MET A 1 -4.37 -23.55 20.56
N ASP A 2 -4.14 -22.30 20.92
CA ASP A 2 -5.16 -21.25 20.95
C ASP A 2 -4.65 -19.98 20.23
N VAL A 3 -5.51 -18.99 20.04
CA VAL A 3 -5.18 -17.73 19.33
C VAL A 3 -4.05 -16.96 20.03
N ARG A 4 -3.90 -17.08 21.35
CA ARG A 4 -2.82 -16.42 22.10
C ARG A 4 -1.47 -17.04 21.76
N HIS A 5 -1.40 -18.35 21.58
CA HIS A 5 -0.20 -19.04 21.12
C HIS A 5 0.22 -18.55 19.71
N LEU A 6 -0.77 -18.42 18.80
CA LEU A 6 -0.50 -17.94 17.44
C LEU A 6 -0.07 -16.47 17.41
N LYS A 7 -0.71 -15.59 18.20
CA LYS A 7 -0.28 -14.18 18.32
C LYS A 7 1.13 -14.06 18.89
N ALA A 8 1.46 -14.87 19.91
CA ALA A 8 2.79 -14.94 20.47
C ALA A 8 3.83 -15.38 19.42
N PHE A 9 3.49 -16.42 18.64
CA PHE A 9 4.34 -16.92 17.55
C PHE A 9 4.58 -15.85 16.48
N LEU A 10 3.53 -15.19 15.98
CA LEU A 10 3.64 -14.15 14.98
C LEU A 10 4.53 -12.99 15.44
N ALA A 11 4.35 -12.51 16.67
CA ALA A 11 5.17 -11.45 17.22
C ALA A 11 6.66 -11.83 17.28
N VAL A 12 6.99 -13.05 17.72
CA VAL A 12 8.40 -13.51 17.76
C VAL A 12 8.96 -13.72 16.36
N PHE A 13 8.14 -14.21 15.42
CA PHE A 13 8.54 -14.41 14.03
C PHE A 13 8.90 -13.09 13.35
N GLU A 14 8.13 -12.05 13.55
CA GLU A 14 8.31 -10.72 12.94
C GLU A 14 9.45 -9.95 13.61
N GLU A 15 9.49 -9.91 14.93
CA GLU A 15 10.50 -9.15 15.69
C GLU A 15 11.89 -9.82 15.72
N ARG A 16 12.00 -11.12 15.46
CA ARG A 16 13.23 -11.91 15.59
C ARG A 16 13.91 -11.77 16.96
N ASN A 17 13.16 -11.27 17.95
CA ASN A 17 13.65 -10.99 19.29
C ASN A 17 12.52 -11.17 20.31
N ILE A 18 12.72 -12.08 21.28
CA ILE A 18 11.68 -12.41 22.27
C ILE A 18 11.35 -11.21 23.17
N THR A 19 12.35 -10.37 23.50
CA THR A 19 12.11 -9.21 24.36
C THR A 19 11.29 -8.15 23.63
N ALA A 20 11.63 -7.84 22.38
CA ALA A 20 10.86 -6.91 21.54
C ALA A 20 9.43 -7.42 21.32
N ALA A 21 9.26 -8.72 21.00
CA ALA A 21 7.96 -9.33 20.84
C ALA A 21 7.11 -9.28 22.12
N ALA A 22 7.73 -9.48 23.29
CA ALA A 22 7.03 -9.38 24.57
C ALA A 22 6.56 -7.93 24.84
N GLN A 23 7.39 -6.94 24.54
CA GLN A 23 7.04 -5.52 24.64
C GLN A 23 5.87 -5.18 23.70
N ARG A 24 5.89 -5.62 22.45
CA ARG A 24 4.81 -5.44 21.49
C ARG A 24 3.50 -6.03 21.95
N LEU A 25 3.55 -7.18 22.62
CA LEU A 25 2.34 -7.87 23.16
C LEU A 25 1.94 -7.40 24.56
N PHE A 26 2.67 -6.44 25.17
CA PHE A 26 2.44 -5.94 26.53
C PHE A 26 2.45 -7.06 27.60
N ILE A 27 3.34 -8.06 27.45
CA ILE A 27 3.52 -9.16 28.41
C ILE A 27 4.98 -9.27 28.84
N SER A 28 5.24 -10.04 29.91
CA SER A 28 6.61 -10.30 30.33
C SER A 28 7.33 -11.28 29.38
N GLN A 29 8.64 -11.09 29.18
CA GLN A 29 9.45 -12.00 28.37
C GLN A 29 9.39 -13.47 28.87
N PRO A 30 9.41 -13.79 30.19
CA PRO A 30 9.20 -15.15 30.65
C PRO A 30 7.84 -15.73 30.23
N THR A 31 6.77 -14.95 30.31
CA THR A 31 5.43 -15.37 29.87
C THR A 31 5.42 -15.72 28.39
N LEU A 32 6.00 -14.85 27.54
CA LEU A 32 6.08 -15.12 26.11
C LEU A 32 6.89 -16.39 25.82
N SER A 33 8.04 -16.59 26.51
CA SER A 33 8.87 -17.78 26.32
C SER A 33 8.13 -19.07 26.68
N VAL A 34 7.32 -19.05 27.75
CA VAL A 34 6.48 -20.20 28.13
C VAL A 34 5.40 -20.46 27.09
N THR A 35 4.75 -19.42 26.60
CA THR A 35 3.71 -19.53 25.56
C THR A 35 4.25 -20.12 24.26
N ILE A 36 5.43 -19.68 23.83
CA ILE A 36 6.09 -20.24 22.63
C ILE A 36 6.44 -21.72 22.86
N LYS A 37 7.03 -22.04 24.00
CA LYS A 37 7.38 -23.43 24.33
C LYS A 37 6.15 -24.34 24.32
N GLN A 38 5.03 -23.90 24.89
CA GLN A 38 3.79 -24.65 24.86
C GLN A 38 3.31 -24.92 23.43
N LEU A 39 3.42 -23.94 22.53
CA LEU A 39 3.08 -24.12 21.13
C LEU A 39 4.01 -25.14 20.44
N GLU A 40 5.32 -25.05 20.68
CA GLU A 40 6.31 -26.00 20.14
C GLU A 40 6.05 -27.44 20.66
N ASP A 41 5.75 -27.57 21.95
CA ASP A 41 5.42 -28.86 22.56
C ASP A 41 4.12 -29.46 21.97
N GLU A 42 3.10 -28.64 21.70
CA GLU A 42 1.85 -29.09 21.05
C GLU A 42 2.03 -29.50 19.59
N LEU A 43 2.88 -28.77 18.86
CA LEU A 43 3.16 -29.07 17.46
C LEU A 43 4.21 -30.18 17.28
N GLY A 44 4.97 -30.50 18.33
CA GLY A 44 6.04 -31.46 18.31
C GLY A 44 7.28 -31.03 17.50
N VAL A 45 7.42 -29.72 17.22
CA VAL A 45 8.50 -29.16 16.43
C VAL A 45 9.02 -27.86 17.06
N ALA A 46 10.32 -27.60 16.88
CA ALA A 46 10.92 -26.32 17.27
C ALA A 46 10.63 -25.27 16.19
N LEU A 47 10.06 -24.15 16.60
CA LEU A 47 9.76 -23.01 15.70
C LEU A 47 10.91 -22.00 15.72
N PHE A 48 11.62 -21.88 16.84
CA PHE A 48 12.67 -20.90 17.04
C PHE A 48 13.94 -21.52 17.64
N VAL A 49 15.09 -21.11 17.11
CA VAL A 49 16.41 -21.45 17.68
C VAL A 49 16.97 -20.19 18.35
N ARG A 50 17.27 -20.30 19.64
CA ARG A 50 17.86 -19.17 20.40
C ARG A 50 19.27 -18.87 19.92
N GLN A 51 19.55 -17.61 19.67
CA GLN A 51 20.85 -17.08 19.27
C GLN A 51 21.32 -16.01 20.27
N PRO A 52 22.61 -15.72 20.36
CA PRO A 52 23.12 -14.68 21.26
C PRO A 52 22.54 -13.27 21.03
N ARG A 53 22.03 -13.01 19.83
CA ARG A 53 21.46 -11.72 19.42
C ARG A 53 20.01 -11.81 18.94
N GLY A 54 19.21 -12.75 19.47
CA GLY A 54 17.81 -12.88 19.11
C GLY A 54 17.38 -14.32 18.89
N VAL A 55 16.49 -14.55 17.91
CA VAL A 55 16.03 -15.88 17.54
C VAL A 55 16.11 -16.09 16.02
N GLU A 56 16.52 -17.29 15.64
CA GLU A 56 16.47 -17.77 14.26
C GLU A 56 15.17 -18.55 14.04
N VAL A 57 14.57 -18.38 12.89
CA VAL A 57 13.31 -19.00 12.49
C VAL A 57 13.55 -20.31 11.79
N SER A 58 12.93 -21.39 12.25
CA SER A 58 13.02 -22.71 11.61
C SER A 58 12.26 -22.77 10.28
N GLY A 59 12.46 -23.88 9.52
CA GLY A 59 11.67 -24.16 8.31
C GLY A 59 10.17 -24.32 8.64
N GLU A 60 9.88 -25.01 9.74
CA GLU A 60 8.54 -25.28 10.23
C GLU A 60 7.81 -23.98 10.61
N ALA A 61 8.52 -23.02 11.19
CA ALA A 61 7.96 -21.70 11.50
C ALA A 61 7.59 -20.92 10.23
N ARG A 62 8.37 -21.05 9.15
CA ARG A 62 8.02 -20.39 7.86
C ARG A 62 6.76 -20.99 7.24
N VAL A 63 6.54 -22.29 7.39
CA VAL A 63 5.32 -22.97 6.94
C VAL A 63 4.11 -22.56 7.81
N LEU A 64 4.32 -22.43 9.13
CA LEU A 64 3.26 -22.06 10.05
C LEU A 64 2.83 -20.60 9.91
N TYR A 65 3.72 -19.69 9.54
CA TYR A 65 3.48 -18.24 9.55
C TYR A 65 2.25 -17.81 8.75
N PRO A 66 2.08 -18.16 7.46
CA PRO A 66 0.90 -17.74 6.70
C PRO A 66 -0.39 -18.33 7.27
N GLN A 67 -0.35 -19.55 7.80
CA GLN A 67 -1.52 -20.18 8.39
C GLN A 67 -1.91 -19.53 9.73
N ALA A 68 -0.91 -19.22 10.57
CA ALA A 68 -1.13 -18.53 11.84
C ALA A 68 -1.71 -17.13 11.63
N ARG A 69 -1.21 -16.38 10.65
CA ARG A 69 -1.77 -15.07 10.27
C ARG A 69 -3.25 -15.18 9.91
N ARG A 70 -3.59 -16.11 9.03
CA ARG A 70 -4.98 -16.32 8.61
C ARG A 70 -5.88 -16.68 9.79
N MET A 71 -5.48 -17.63 10.63
CA MET A 71 -6.26 -18.06 11.80
C MET A 71 -6.46 -16.94 12.81
N VAL A 72 -5.45 -16.11 13.06
CA VAL A 72 -5.57 -14.95 13.96
C VAL A 72 -6.53 -13.91 13.36
N ALA A 73 -6.43 -13.62 12.08
CA ALA A 73 -7.33 -12.69 11.41
C ALA A 73 -8.79 -13.17 11.45
N GLU A 74 -9.05 -14.45 11.21
CA GLU A 74 -10.39 -15.07 11.31
C GLU A 74 -10.94 -14.99 12.75
N ALA A 75 -10.11 -15.28 13.76
CA ALA A 75 -10.52 -15.19 15.16
C ALA A 75 -10.82 -13.75 15.60
N ASP A 76 -10.03 -12.79 15.12
CA ASP A 76 -10.25 -11.37 15.40
C ASP A 76 -11.50 -10.86 14.66
N ALA A 77 -11.76 -11.31 13.43
CA ALA A 77 -13.00 -11.03 12.70
C ALA A 77 -14.22 -11.54 13.44
N LEU A 78 -14.18 -12.80 13.91
CA LEU A 78 -15.25 -13.38 14.74
C LEU A 78 -15.47 -12.58 16.03
N SER A 79 -14.40 -12.18 16.69
CA SER A 79 -14.48 -11.34 17.91
C SER A 79 -15.09 -9.98 17.63
N ARG A 80 -14.81 -9.39 16.46
CA ARG A 80 -15.42 -8.12 16.00
C ARG A 80 -16.93 -8.27 15.79
N LEU A 81 -17.40 -9.36 15.18
CA LEU A 81 -18.83 -9.63 14.98
C LEU A 81 -19.64 -9.60 16.31
N PHE A 82 -19.05 -10.06 17.41
CA PHE A 82 -19.73 -10.09 18.70
C PHE A 82 -19.53 -8.83 19.55
N ARG A 83 -18.47 -8.02 19.28
CA ARG A 83 -18.26 -6.73 19.96
C ARG A 83 -19.12 -5.60 19.39
N GLY A 84 -19.69 -5.77 18.21
CA GLY A 84 -20.52 -4.81 17.50
C GLY A 84 -21.92 -4.60 18.10
N ARG A 85 -22.01 -4.33 19.41
CA ARG A 85 -23.28 -3.97 20.08
C ARG A 85 -23.87 -2.60 19.69
N GLU A 86 -23.21 -1.88 18.77
CA GLU A 86 -23.65 -0.59 18.23
C GLU A 86 -23.67 -0.60 16.70
N ASN A 87 -24.25 -1.55 16.04
CA ASN A 87 -24.51 -1.52 14.58
C ASN A 87 -23.33 -1.08 13.67
N ARG A 88 -22.09 -1.11 14.18
CA ARG A 88 -20.88 -0.77 13.42
C ARG A 88 -20.15 -2.03 12.99
N VAL A 89 -19.84 -2.12 11.70
CA VAL A 89 -19.08 -3.23 11.13
C VAL A 89 -17.67 -2.74 10.86
N ALA A 90 -16.68 -3.37 11.52
CA ALA A 90 -15.28 -3.00 11.36
C ALA A 90 -14.70 -3.58 10.07
N LEU A 91 -13.84 -2.83 9.41
CA LEU A 91 -13.08 -3.23 8.23
C LEU A 91 -11.68 -2.62 8.30
N GLU A 92 -10.66 -3.44 8.10
CA GLU A 92 -9.27 -2.98 7.99
C GLU A 92 -8.85 -2.93 6.53
N LEU A 93 -8.36 -1.79 6.09
CA LEU A 93 -7.89 -1.57 4.73
C LEU A 93 -6.45 -1.09 4.71
N GLY A 94 -5.65 -1.75 3.88
CA GLY A 94 -4.35 -1.24 3.49
C GLY A 94 -4.49 -0.03 2.56
N VAL A 95 -3.52 0.87 2.62
CA VAL A 95 -3.35 1.93 1.62
C VAL A 95 -1.91 1.85 1.13
N GLU A 96 -1.73 1.56 -0.14
CA GLU A 96 -0.39 1.52 -0.71
C GLU A 96 0.19 2.93 -0.86
N GLY A 97 1.50 2.96 -0.86
CA GLY A 97 2.27 4.18 -1.14
C GLY A 97 1.85 4.88 -2.39
N ASP A 98 2.05 5.89 -2.90
CA ASP A 98 1.78 6.46 -4.23
C ASP A 98 0.29 6.55 -4.63
N ILE A 99 -0.65 6.33 -3.69
CA ILE A 99 -2.05 6.74 -3.80
C ILE A 99 -2.14 8.20 -3.33
N ALA A 100 -2.74 9.06 -4.13
CA ALA A 100 -2.82 10.47 -3.80
C ALA A 100 -3.77 10.72 -2.60
N ASP A 101 -3.41 11.67 -1.75
CA ASP A 101 -4.21 12.05 -0.57
C ASP A 101 -5.67 12.39 -0.97
N SER A 102 -5.86 13.07 -2.09
CA SER A 102 -7.19 13.43 -2.62
C SER A 102 -8.03 12.20 -3.01
N GLN A 103 -7.39 11.13 -3.48
CA GLN A 103 -8.06 9.85 -3.77
C GLN A 103 -8.46 9.14 -2.47
N ILE A 104 -7.55 9.10 -1.49
CA ILE A 104 -7.82 8.53 -0.16
C ILE A 104 -8.96 9.28 0.52
N GLU A 105 -8.91 10.61 0.56
CA GLU A 105 -9.96 11.43 1.15
C GLU A 105 -11.31 11.25 0.46
N THR A 106 -11.31 11.17 -0.86
CA THR A 106 -12.55 10.97 -1.63
C THR A 106 -13.14 9.60 -1.34
N PHE A 107 -12.32 8.55 -1.32
CA PHE A 107 -12.74 7.21 -0.94
C PHE A 107 -13.37 7.18 0.46
N LEU A 108 -12.67 7.75 1.43
CA LEU A 108 -13.14 7.79 2.82
C LEU A 108 -14.45 8.58 2.98
N ARG A 109 -14.55 9.73 2.32
CA ARG A 109 -15.77 10.56 2.34
C ARG A 109 -16.95 9.80 1.78
N MET A 110 -16.78 9.14 0.63
CA MET A 110 -17.84 8.37 0.00
C MET A 110 -18.22 7.14 0.84
N ALA A 111 -17.25 6.38 1.34
CA ALA A 111 -17.50 5.24 2.21
C ALA A 111 -18.25 5.65 3.49
N HIS A 112 -17.84 6.75 4.12
CA HIS A 112 -18.50 7.27 5.34
C HIS A 112 -19.93 7.74 5.08
N GLN A 113 -20.17 8.40 3.95
CA GLN A 113 -21.53 8.87 3.58
C GLN A 113 -22.44 7.72 3.16
N GLY A 114 -21.93 6.75 2.41
CA GLY A 114 -22.72 5.63 1.91
C GLY A 114 -22.95 4.52 2.93
N LEU A 115 -22.03 4.34 3.86
CA LEU A 115 -22.01 3.26 4.85
C LEU A 115 -21.78 3.80 6.26
N PRO A 116 -22.73 4.54 6.85
CA PRO A 116 -22.54 5.22 8.14
C PRO A 116 -22.28 4.28 9.32
N GLY A 117 -22.58 2.99 9.17
CA GLY A 117 -22.25 1.94 10.15
C GLY A 117 -20.87 1.30 9.97
N LEU A 118 -20.09 1.71 8.97
CA LEU A 118 -18.77 1.16 8.71
C LEU A 118 -17.72 1.84 9.60
N LEU A 119 -16.94 1.03 10.33
CA LEU A 119 -15.77 1.46 11.10
C LEU A 119 -14.53 1.05 10.33
N LEU A 120 -13.92 2.01 9.63
CA LEU A 120 -12.69 1.80 8.88
C LEU A 120 -11.46 1.96 9.78
N THR A 121 -10.53 1.02 9.66
CA THR A 121 -9.16 1.14 10.15
C THR A 121 -8.24 1.15 8.94
N LEU A 122 -7.43 2.20 8.78
CA LEU A 122 -6.45 2.29 7.69
C LEU A 122 -5.07 1.91 8.20
N GLN A 123 -4.34 1.19 7.37
CA GLN A 123 -2.94 0.81 7.60
C GLN A 123 -2.11 1.13 6.36
N GLU A 124 -0.84 1.46 6.53
CA GLU A 124 0.07 1.61 5.40
C GLU A 124 0.45 0.24 4.82
N GLY A 125 0.49 0.15 3.50
CA GLY A 125 0.92 -1.05 2.78
C GLY A 125 -0.22 -2.01 2.44
N CYS A 126 0.11 -3.29 2.35
CA CYS A 126 -0.79 -4.33 1.83
C CYS A 126 -1.53 -5.14 2.89
N GLU A 127 -1.51 -4.71 4.15
CA GLU A 127 -2.20 -5.41 5.24
C GLU A 127 -3.69 -5.02 5.29
N GLY A 128 -4.54 -5.96 5.74
CA GLY A 128 -5.98 -5.74 5.88
C GLY A 128 -6.83 -6.76 5.12
N GLU A 129 -8.15 -6.58 5.18
CA GLU A 129 -9.13 -7.41 4.47
C GLU A 129 -9.28 -7.01 3.00
N GLY A 130 -8.79 -5.84 2.65
CA GLY A 130 -8.65 -5.27 1.32
C GLY A 130 -7.69 -4.09 1.37
N ARG A 131 -7.42 -3.48 0.23
CA ARG A 131 -6.51 -2.36 0.14
C ARG A 131 -6.84 -1.42 -1.01
N LEU A 132 -6.54 -0.14 -0.85
CA LEU A 132 -6.43 0.78 -1.97
C LEU A 132 -5.06 0.60 -2.60
N ALA A 133 -5.04 0.22 -3.87
CA ALA A 133 -3.81 -0.12 -4.57
C ALA A 133 -3.90 0.23 -6.05
N VAL A 134 -2.73 0.26 -6.68
CA VAL A 134 -2.63 0.28 -8.15
C VAL A 134 -2.85 -1.14 -8.67
N GLU A 135 -3.71 -1.30 -9.68
CA GLU A 135 -4.11 -2.62 -10.21
C GLU A 135 -2.90 -3.49 -10.58
N GLU A 136 -1.87 -2.89 -11.15
CA GLU A 136 -0.67 -3.59 -11.57
C GLU A 136 0.18 -4.13 -10.39
N MET A 137 -0.11 -3.66 -9.17
CA MET A 137 0.56 -4.11 -7.94
C MET A 137 -0.25 -5.16 -7.19
N CYS A 138 -1.46 -5.53 -7.68
CA CYS A 138 -2.28 -6.55 -7.06
C CYS A 138 -1.72 -7.95 -7.32
N CYS A 139 -1.88 -8.85 -6.35
CA CYS A 139 -1.47 -10.24 -6.47
C CYS A 139 -2.37 -10.99 -7.48
N GLU A 140 -1.88 -12.09 -8.05
CA GLU A 140 -2.62 -12.88 -9.05
C GLU A 140 -3.97 -13.45 -8.53
N ASP A 141 -4.10 -13.63 -7.23
CA ASP A 141 -5.29 -14.15 -6.55
C ASP A 141 -6.23 -13.04 -6.02
N GLU A 142 -5.89 -11.78 -6.24
CA GLU A 142 -6.71 -10.65 -5.85
C GLU A 142 -7.64 -10.19 -6.99
N LEU A 143 -8.83 -9.78 -6.59
CA LEU A 143 -9.78 -9.08 -7.44
C LEU A 143 -9.60 -7.57 -7.28
N VAL A 144 -9.83 -6.84 -8.35
CA VAL A 144 -9.75 -5.38 -8.38
C VAL A 144 -11.09 -4.79 -8.74
N LEU A 145 -11.58 -3.88 -7.92
CA LEU A 145 -12.66 -2.97 -8.27
C LEU A 145 -12.02 -1.62 -8.64
N PRO A 146 -11.89 -1.31 -9.95
CA PRO A 146 -11.25 -0.06 -10.37
C PRO A 146 -12.13 1.13 -9.99
N LEU A 147 -11.52 2.12 -9.33
CA LEU A 147 -12.17 3.34 -8.87
C LEU A 147 -11.76 4.55 -9.72
N TRP A 148 -10.48 4.68 -10.04
CA TRP A 148 -9.93 5.75 -10.87
C TRP A 148 -9.04 5.18 -11.97
N GLU A 149 -9.04 5.89 -13.09
CA GLU A 149 -8.07 5.72 -14.15
C GLU A 149 -7.41 7.08 -14.40
N GLU A 150 -6.09 7.11 -14.46
CA GLU A 150 -5.32 8.35 -14.64
C GLU A 150 -4.08 8.13 -15.49
N SER A 151 -3.66 9.19 -16.16
CA SER A 151 -2.45 9.20 -16.98
C SER A 151 -1.24 9.63 -16.16
N TYR A 152 -0.06 9.22 -16.60
CA TYR A 152 1.18 9.83 -16.16
C TYR A 152 1.38 11.15 -16.89
N VAL A 153 1.78 12.16 -16.13
CA VAL A 153 2.08 13.49 -16.61
C VAL A 153 3.53 13.86 -16.29
N MET A 154 4.10 14.77 -17.05
CA MET A 154 5.41 15.30 -16.72
C MET A 154 5.27 16.37 -15.64
N ALA A 155 5.90 16.14 -14.50
CA ALA A 155 5.98 17.05 -13.37
C ALA A 155 7.31 17.80 -13.41
N LEU A 156 7.25 19.12 -13.36
CA LEU A 156 8.36 20.06 -13.48
C LEU A 156 8.41 20.97 -12.26
N PRO A 157 9.60 21.33 -11.76
CA PRO A 157 9.70 22.46 -10.84
C PRO A 157 9.14 23.74 -11.50
N ALA A 158 8.46 24.58 -10.75
CA ALA A 158 7.93 25.85 -11.27
C ALA A 158 9.02 26.79 -11.82
N SER A 159 10.26 26.61 -11.37
CA SER A 159 11.45 27.34 -11.87
C SER A 159 12.04 26.76 -13.16
N HIS A 160 11.60 25.57 -13.58
CA HIS A 160 12.15 24.91 -14.76
C HIS A 160 11.83 25.70 -16.04
N PRO A 161 12.78 25.85 -16.99
CA PRO A 161 12.53 26.61 -18.22
C PRO A 161 11.28 26.16 -18.99
N MET A 162 11.06 24.86 -19.06
CA MET A 162 9.87 24.31 -19.73
C MET A 162 8.56 24.59 -18.97
N ALA A 163 8.58 24.92 -17.68
CA ALA A 163 7.38 25.29 -16.94
C ALA A 163 6.82 26.63 -17.37
N GLN A 164 7.68 27.51 -17.89
CA GLN A 164 7.34 28.87 -18.35
C GLN A 164 7.11 28.96 -19.85
N ALA A 165 7.53 27.94 -20.62
CA ALA A 165 7.41 27.92 -22.08
C ALA A 165 5.94 27.71 -22.50
N GLY A 166 5.53 28.41 -23.58
CA GLY A 166 4.21 28.19 -24.20
C GLY A 166 4.05 26.76 -24.75
N HIS A 167 2.80 26.31 -24.99
CA HIS A 167 2.49 24.98 -25.48
C HIS A 167 3.13 24.61 -26.83
N GLU A 168 3.58 25.58 -27.61
CA GLU A 168 4.14 25.40 -28.96
C GLU A 168 5.66 25.21 -28.99
N GLN A 169 6.34 25.27 -27.86
CA GLN A 169 7.80 25.18 -27.84
C GLN A 169 8.21 23.71 -27.96
N ALA A 170 9.05 23.44 -28.97
CA ALA A 170 9.56 22.09 -29.22
C ALA A 170 10.16 21.46 -27.96
N TRP A 171 9.80 20.20 -27.70
CA TRP A 171 10.32 19.41 -26.60
C TRP A 171 11.84 19.29 -26.73
N ALA A 172 12.58 20.03 -25.92
CA ALA A 172 14.03 19.85 -25.81
C ALA A 172 14.32 18.51 -25.11
N PRO A 173 15.43 17.86 -25.45
CA PRO A 173 15.85 16.68 -24.67
C PRO A 173 15.94 17.03 -23.19
N ILE A 174 15.30 16.20 -22.38
CA ILE A 174 15.33 16.35 -20.92
C ILE A 174 16.53 15.57 -20.40
N GLU A 175 17.42 16.27 -19.70
CA GLU A 175 18.67 15.69 -19.19
C GLU A 175 18.64 15.44 -17.67
N ASP A 176 17.65 16.02 -16.97
CA ASP A 176 17.55 16.01 -15.52
C ASP A 176 16.39 15.14 -14.99
N TRP A 177 16.26 13.94 -15.55
CA TRP A 177 15.24 12.99 -15.13
C TRP A 177 15.43 12.49 -13.70
N ILE A 178 14.35 12.46 -12.92
CA ILE A 178 14.22 11.70 -11.68
C ILE A 178 13.50 10.41 -12.02
N THR A 179 14.11 9.28 -11.74
CA THR A 179 13.55 7.94 -12.04
C THR A 179 13.33 7.13 -10.78
N CYS A 180 12.45 6.14 -10.88
CA CYS A 180 12.15 5.21 -9.78
C CYS A 180 12.47 3.77 -10.21
N PRO A 181 13.74 3.33 -10.25
CA PRO A 181 14.15 2.07 -10.87
C PRO A 181 13.54 0.82 -10.22
N GLN A 182 13.17 0.90 -8.96
CA GLN A 182 12.57 -0.21 -8.20
C GLN A 182 11.05 -0.19 -8.20
N HIS A 183 10.42 0.83 -8.80
CA HIS A 183 8.97 0.94 -8.87
C HIS A 183 8.43 0.22 -10.11
N ASP A 184 7.29 -0.46 -9.99
CA ASP A 184 6.71 -1.29 -11.05
C ASP A 184 6.40 -0.52 -12.34
N SER A 185 6.06 0.77 -12.24
CA SER A 185 5.86 1.63 -13.42
C SER A 185 7.12 1.94 -14.20
N HIS A 186 8.32 1.69 -13.64
CA HIS A 186 9.60 2.11 -14.24
C HIS A 186 9.79 1.58 -15.65
N GLN A 187 9.54 0.30 -15.86
CA GLN A 187 9.65 -0.37 -17.17
C GLN A 187 8.79 0.32 -18.24
N ARG A 188 7.56 0.69 -17.86
CA ARG A 188 6.61 1.37 -18.77
C ARG A 188 7.02 2.80 -19.06
N LEU A 189 7.64 3.49 -18.09
CA LEU A 189 8.11 4.86 -18.23
C LEU A 189 9.44 4.96 -18.94
N MET A 190 10.24 3.89 -18.98
CA MET A 190 11.54 3.86 -19.64
C MET A 190 11.48 4.30 -21.12
N ALA A 191 10.40 3.93 -21.81
CA ALA A 191 10.20 4.34 -23.22
C ALA A 191 10.06 5.85 -23.39
N LEU A 192 9.65 6.57 -22.35
CA LEU A 192 9.45 8.02 -22.35
C LEU A 192 10.74 8.78 -22.02
N TYR A 193 11.65 8.18 -21.27
CA TYR A 193 12.93 8.82 -20.86
C TYR A 193 13.96 8.91 -21.98
N GLY A 194 13.69 8.28 -23.17
CA GLY A 194 14.62 8.27 -24.29
C GLY A 194 15.67 7.16 -24.24
N ARG A 195 16.46 7.02 -25.32
CA ARG A 195 17.36 5.88 -25.54
C ARG A 195 18.56 5.77 -24.61
N SER A 196 18.80 6.76 -23.78
CA SER A 196 19.80 6.67 -22.69
C SER A 196 19.56 7.82 -21.72
N PRO A 197 19.17 7.57 -20.48
CA PRO A 197 19.29 8.61 -19.46
C PRO A 197 20.77 8.75 -19.12
N GLN A 198 21.54 9.40 -19.98
CA GLN A 198 22.96 9.68 -19.71
C GLN A 198 23.14 10.73 -18.60
N ALA A 199 22.05 11.45 -18.27
CA ALA A 199 22.01 12.38 -17.15
C ALA A 199 20.71 12.17 -16.38
N VAL A 200 20.77 11.39 -15.31
CA VAL A 200 19.70 11.24 -14.34
C VAL A 200 20.00 12.20 -13.20
N ALA A 201 19.08 13.12 -12.89
CA ALA A 201 19.23 14.04 -11.76
C ALA A 201 19.14 13.31 -10.40
N GLY A 202 18.43 12.16 -10.36
CA GLY A 202 18.34 11.35 -9.17
C GLY A 202 17.47 10.12 -9.30
N HIS A 203 17.54 9.28 -8.27
CA HIS A 203 16.70 8.11 -8.13
C HIS A 203 15.85 8.24 -6.87
N ALA A 204 14.56 7.91 -6.98
CA ALA A 204 13.61 7.84 -5.88
C ALA A 204 13.16 6.40 -5.66
N GLY A 205 12.84 6.05 -4.42
CA GLY A 205 12.31 4.73 -4.05
C GLY A 205 10.80 4.61 -4.28
N SER A 206 10.08 5.75 -4.41
CA SER A 206 8.64 5.80 -4.67
C SER A 206 8.30 7.02 -5.54
N LEU A 207 7.11 7.03 -6.14
CA LEU A 207 6.64 8.17 -6.94
C LEU A 207 6.38 9.41 -6.07
N THR A 208 5.95 9.21 -4.83
CA THR A 208 5.80 10.27 -3.83
C THR A 208 7.14 10.92 -3.49
N GLN A 209 8.21 10.13 -3.34
CA GLN A 209 9.56 10.67 -3.15
C GLN A 209 10.06 11.41 -4.39
N ALA A 210 9.78 10.90 -5.59
CA ALA A 210 10.10 11.60 -6.83
C ALA A 210 9.38 12.96 -6.91
N LEU A 211 8.10 13.04 -6.50
CA LEU A 211 7.37 14.30 -6.40
C LEU A 211 8.06 15.30 -5.45
N HIS A 212 8.55 14.84 -4.30
CA HIS A 212 9.30 15.72 -3.37
C HIS A 212 10.58 16.25 -4.01
N MET A 213 11.30 15.42 -4.76
CA MET A 213 12.51 15.85 -5.48
C MET A 213 12.18 16.88 -6.57
N VAL A 214 11.08 16.68 -7.32
CA VAL A 214 10.60 17.68 -8.30
C VAL A 214 10.27 18.99 -7.60
N ALA A 215 9.49 18.96 -6.53
CA ALA A 215 9.10 20.16 -5.77
C ALA A 215 10.32 20.88 -5.17
N ALA A 216 11.39 20.16 -4.85
CA ALA A 216 12.66 20.72 -4.39
C ALA A 216 13.56 21.26 -5.51
N GLY A 217 13.16 21.12 -6.79
CA GLY A 217 13.93 21.65 -7.93
C GLY A 217 15.10 20.76 -8.36
N VAL A 218 15.11 19.47 -7.96
CA VAL A 218 16.19 18.53 -8.31
C VAL A 218 16.17 18.17 -9.80
N GLY A 219 14.97 18.04 -10.38
CA GLY A 219 14.80 17.65 -11.77
C GLY A 219 13.33 17.40 -12.11
N VAL A 220 13.06 16.70 -13.20
CA VAL A 220 11.71 16.40 -13.71
C VAL A 220 11.38 14.92 -13.58
N ALA A 221 10.09 14.59 -13.43
CA ALA A 221 9.65 13.21 -13.31
C ALA A 221 8.35 12.96 -14.09
N MET A 222 8.14 11.72 -14.53
CA MET A 222 6.83 11.24 -14.95
C MET A 222 6.09 10.71 -13.73
N LEU A 223 4.99 11.34 -13.37
CA LEU A 223 4.21 11.04 -12.19
C LEU A 223 2.73 10.85 -12.55
N PRO A 224 1.97 10.05 -11.79
CA PRO A 224 0.53 10.03 -11.92
C PRO A 224 -0.06 11.43 -11.71
N GLN A 225 -1.04 11.77 -12.51
CA GLN A 225 -1.66 13.10 -12.48
C GLN A 225 -2.17 13.46 -11.08
N SER A 226 -2.79 12.51 -10.38
CA SER A 226 -3.34 12.72 -9.04
C SER A 226 -2.29 13.15 -8.00
N LEU A 227 -1.07 12.62 -8.10
CA LEU A 227 0.03 12.99 -7.19
C LEU A 227 0.59 14.39 -7.51
N ALA A 228 0.64 14.75 -8.80
CA ALA A 228 1.29 15.99 -9.25
C ALA A 228 0.35 17.20 -9.20
N VAL A 229 -0.96 16.99 -9.37
CA VAL A 229 -1.98 18.04 -9.31
C VAL A 229 -1.98 18.69 -7.92
N GLU A 230 -2.11 20.01 -7.89
CA GLU A 230 -2.19 20.84 -6.68
C GLU A 230 -0.93 20.83 -5.79
N ARG A 231 0.17 20.24 -6.25
CA ARG A 231 1.43 20.30 -5.50
C ARG A 231 2.07 21.67 -5.66
N ALA A 232 2.20 22.41 -4.57
CA ALA A 232 2.88 23.70 -4.58
C ALA A 232 4.33 23.61 -5.12
N GLY A 233 4.70 24.49 -6.03
CA GLY A 233 6.02 24.51 -6.64
C GLY A 233 6.22 23.52 -7.80
N VAL A 234 5.19 22.78 -8.18
CA VAL A 234 5.20 21.84 -9.31
C VAL A 234 4.24 22.32 -10.39
N VAL A 235 4.68 22.24 -11.63
CA VAL A 235 3.88 22.47 -12.83
C VAL A 235 3.76 21.16 -13.57
N ILE A 236 2.55 20.80 -13.99
CA ILE A 236 2.31 19.62 -14.81
C ILE A 236 2.22 19.98 -16.28
N ARG A 237 2.71 19.06 -17.11
CA ARG A 237 2.52 19.11 -18.55
C ARG A 237 2.15 17.76 -19.09
N GLU A 238 1.20 17.74 -20.02
CA GLU A 238 0.91 16.53 -20.77
C GLU A 238 2.12 16.15 -21.62
N TRP A 239 2.42 14.87 -21.68
CA TRP A 239 3.48 14.38 -22.53
C TRP A 239 3.01 14.36 -24.00
N HIS A 240 3.88 14.74 -24.91
CA HIS A 240 3.55 14.85 -26.36
C HIS A 240 3.30 13.50 -27.06
N LEU A 241 3.64 12.39 -26.41
CA LEU A 241 3.33 11.02 -26.85
C LEU A 241 2.27 10.41 -25.91
N PRO A 242 1.57 9.36 -26.34
CA PRO A 242 0.66 8.64 -25.45
C PRO A 242 1.39 8.23 -24.17
N ALA A 243 0.99 8.81 -23.04
CA ALA A 243 1.52 8.44 -21.74
C ALA A 243 0.86 7.15 -21.25
N PRO A 244 1.58 6.30 -20.50
CA PRO A 244 0.97 5.19 -19.79
C PRO A 244 -0.12 5.68 -18.86
N THR A 245 -1.12 4.84 -18.65
CA THR A 245 -2.15 5.04 -17.62
C THR A 245 -1.95 4.04 -16.50
N ARG A 246 -2.54 4.32 -15.36
CA ARG A 246 -2.69 3.37 -14.26
C ARG A 246 -4.13 3.37 -13.75
N ARG A 247 -4.56 2.27 -13.18
CA ARG A 247 -5.84 2.16 -12.50
C ARG A 247 -5.61 1.98 -11.01
N VAL A 248 -6.29 2.82 -10.23
CA VAL A 248 -6.31 2.74 -8.76
C VAL A 248 -7.65 2.17 -8.34
N GLY A 249 -7.65 1.19 -7.47
CA GLY A 249 -8.87 0.52 -7.06
C GLY A 249 -8.82 -0.10 -5.69
N LEU A 250 -9.93 -0.71 -5.32
CA LEU A 250 -10.05 -1.57 -4.14
C LEU A 250 -9.64 -2.99 -4.54
N CYS A 251 -8.49 -3.45 -4.04
CA CYS A 251 -7.96 -4.79 -4.25
C CYS A 251 -8.25 -5.66 -3.04
N PHE A 252 -8.65 -6.90 -3.26
CA PHE A 252 -9.00 -7.84 -2.19
C PHE A 252 -8.99 -9.28 -2.70
N ALA A 253 -8.72 -10.23 -1.82
CA ALA A 253 -8.87 -11.64 -2.14
C ALA A 253 -10.35 -12.00 -2.35
N ALA A 254 -10.68 -12.86 -3.32
CA ALA A 254 -12.07 -13.21 -3.64
C ALA A 254 -12.87 -13.69 -2.42
N GLN A 255 -12.23 -14.45 -1.53
CA GLN A 255 -12.83 -14.93 -0.29
C GLN A 255 -13.12 -13.81 0.74
N ALA A 256 -12.48 -12.66 0.64
CA ALA A 256 -12.73 -11.54 1.53
C ALA A 256 -14.13 -10.90 1.31
N LEU A 257 -14.78 -11.16 0.17
CA LEU A 257 -16.17 -10.78 -0.04
C LEU A 257 -17.17 -11.56 0.84
N GLU A 258 -16.74 -12.60 1.53
CA GLU A 258 -17.56 -13.24 2.56
C GLU A 258 -17.74 -12.35 3.79
N LEU A 259 -16.84 -11.37 3.99
CA LEU A 259 -16.95 -10.38 5.05
C LEU A 259 -18.04 -9.35 4.72
N PRO A 260 -19.06 -9.19 5.57
CA PRO A 260 -20.19 -8.29 5.30
C PRO A 260 -19.76 -6.84 5.06
N ALA A 261 -18.71 -6.37 5.78
CA ALA A 261 -18.20 -5.02 5.64
C ALA A 261 -17.57 -4.76 4.27
N LEU A 262 -16.71 -5.68 3.81
CA LEU A 262 -16.06 -5.54 2.51
C LEU A 262 -17.04 -5.71 1.36
N ARG A 263 -17.99 -6.64 1.49
CA ARG A 263 -19.08 -6.82 0.52
C ARG A 263 -19.90 -5.55 0.37
N ALA A 264 -20.34 -4.95 1.48
CA ALA A 264 -21.11 -3.71 1.44
C ALA A 264 -20.32 -2.57 0.82
N LEU A 265 -19.02 -2.45 1.14
CA LEU A 265 -18.13 -1.45 0.54
C LEU A 265 -17.96 -1.67 -0.97
N HIS A 266 -17.74 -2.91 -1.38
CA HIS A 266 -17.62 -3.30 -2.78
C HIS A 266 -18.91 -2.98 -3.57
N GLU A 267 -20.08 -3.41 -3.07
CA GLU A 267 -21.38 -3.13 -3.70
C GLU A 267 -21.66 -1.63 -3.78
N TYR A 268 -21.32 -0.89 -2.74
CA TYR A 268 -21.47 0.56 -2.76
C TYR A 268 -20.65 1.20 -3.88
N PHE A 269 -19.37 0.88 -4.00
CA PHE A 269 -18.49 1.47 -5.03
C PHE A 269 -18.73 0.92 -6.43
N GLN A 270 -19.30 -0.27 -6.57
CA GLN A 270 -19.81 -0.73 -7.89
C GLN A 270 -20.91 0.19 -8.43
N ASN A 271 -21.76 0.69 -7.55
CA ASN A 271 -22.91 1.52 -7.93
C ASN A 271 -22.62 3.04 -7.86
N HIS A 272 -21.58 3.45 -7.13
CA HIS A 272 -21.24 4.85 -6.89
C HIS A 272 -19.74 5.06 -7.13
N ARG A 273 -19.38 5.25 -8.39
CA ARG A 273 -17.97 5.50 -8.73
C ARG A 273 -17.55 6.89 -8.28
N PRO A 274 -16.32 7.05 -7.73
CA PRO A 274 -15.80 8.37 -7.41
C PRO A 274 -15.63 9.21 -8.69
N PRO A 275 -15.64 10.56 -8.54
CA PRO A 275 -15.38 11.45 -9.66
C PRO A 275 -13.99 11.16 -10.22
N GLN A 276 -13.90 11.11 -11.55
CA GLN A 276 -12.61 10.98 -12.23
C GLN A 276 -11.88 12.31 -12.19
N LEU A 277 -10.56 12.27 -12.19
CA LEU A 277 -9.76 13.46 -12.32
C LEU A 277 -10.02 14.08 -13.70
N SER A 278 -10.47 15.33 -13.72
CA SER A 278 -10.60 16.05 -14.99
C SER A 278 -9.22 16.18 -15.62
N ALA A 279 -9.12 15.91 -16.92
CA ALA A 279 -7.96 16.31 -17.70
C ALA A 279 -7.80 17.82 -17.53
N ALA A 280 -6.64 18.26 -17.06
CA ALA A 280 -6.34 19.68 -16.83
C ALA A 280 -6.01 20.37 -18.15
#